data_50459efe51f9e3531e098b7abc79442c
#
_entry.id   50459efe51f9e3531e098b7abc79442c
#
_cell.length_a   1.000
_cell.length_b   1.000
_cell.length_c   1.000
_cell.angle_alpha   90.00
_cell.angle_beta   90.00
_cell.angle_gamma   90.00
#
_symmetry.space_group_name_H-M   'P 1'
#
loop_
_entity.id
_entity.type
_entity.pdbx_description
1 polymer ?
#
loop_
_entity_poly.entity_id
_entity_poly.type
_entity_poly.pdbx_seq_one_letter_code
_entity_poly.pdbx_strand_id
1 'polypeptide(L)'
;MTHRHRDVSALGRELASSSYGVLSRRRLALVGVDRFDVRTQIRLGRWEPLGHHSLRVVDVAWNDVRSPIVAAAFDAAPTAWADGVSALL
;
A
#
# COMPACT_ATOMS: atom_id res chain seq x y z
N MET A 1 24.76 -0.43 7.88
CA MET A 1 24.46 0.07 7.36
C MET A 1 23.61 0.39 6.24
N THR A 2 23.86 0.01 5.11
CA THR A 2 23.04 0.43 4.02
C THR A 2 21.65 -0.12 4.04
N HIS A 3 21.45 -1.23 4.68
CA HIS A 3 20.14 -1.81 4.72
C HIS A 3 19.12 -0.93 5.41
N ARG A 4 19.55 -0.03 6.25
CA ARG A 4 18.62 0.83 6.91
C ARG A 4 18.17 1.96 6.00
N HIS A 5 18.79 2.09 4.84
CA HIS A 5 18.38 3.08 3.86
C HIS A 5 17.54 2.48 2.77
N ARG A 6 16.85 1.40 3.10
CA ARG A 6 15.93 0.80 2.18
C ARG A 6 15.04 1.88 1.58
N ASP A 7 14.88 1.84 0.27
CA ASP A 7 14.06 2.83 -0.41
C ASP A 7 12.58 2.49 -0.26
N VAL A 8 11.95 3.15 0.71
CA VAL A 8 10.55 2.93 1.00
C VAL A 8 9.67 3.30 -0.20
N SER A 9 10.03 4.35 -0.93
CA SER A 9 9.29 4.75 -2.11
C SER A 9 9.31 3.66 -3.18
N ALA A 10 10.48 3.08 -3.43
CA ALA A 10 10.60 2.01 -4.42
C ALA A 10 9.83 0.77 -3.98
N LEU A 11 9.92 0.43 -2.69
CA LEU A 11 9.18 -0.70 -2.16
C LEU A 11 7.68 -0.50 -2.32
N GLY A 12 7.21 0.71 -2.04
CA GLY A 12 5.80 1.03 -2.22
C GLY A 12 5.35 0.89 -3.66
N ARG A 13 6.16 1.39 -4.60
CA ARG A 13 5.83 1.25 -6.03
C ARG A 13 5.76 -0.22 -6.43
N GLU A 14 6.70 -1.01 -5.95
CA GLU A 14 6.74 -2.42 -6.27
C GLU A 14 5.52 -3.15 -5.74
N LEU A 15 5.15 -2.90 -4.48
CA LEU A 15 3.97 -3.51 -3.90
C LEU A 15 2.69 -3.03 -4.57
N ALA A 16 2.62 -1.74 -4.86
CA ALA A 16 1.42 -1.17 -5.46
C ALA A 16 1.22 -1.63 -6.89
N SER A 17 2.28 -1.91 -7.62
CA SER A 17 2.15 -2.31 -9.02
C SER A 17 1.41 -3.65 -9.15
N SER A 18 1.46 -4.49 -8.12
CA SER A 18 0.70 -5.74 -8.14
C SER A 18 -0.71 -5.58 -7.54
N SER A 19 -1.04 -4.37 -7.10
CA SER A 19 -2.33 -4.08 -6.46
C SER A 19 -3.00 -2.85 -7.06
N TYR A 20 -2.75 -2.61 -8.34
CA TYR A 20 -3.39 -1.52 -9.10
C TYR A 20 -3.17 -0.14 -8.47
N GLY A 21 -1.97 0.09 -7.95
CA GLY A 21 -1.60 1.38 -7.38
C GLY A 21 -2.02 1.59 -5.94
N VAL A 22 -2.54 0.57 -5.29
CA VAL A 22 -3.04 0.65 -3.93
C VAL A 22 -2.12 -0.09 -2.98
N LEU A 23 -1.86 0.50 -1.81
CA LEU A 23 -1.09 -0.12 -0.75
C LEU A 23 -1.99 -0.42 0.44
N SER A 24 -1.70 -1.51 1.13
CA SER A 24 -2.33 -1.85 2.39
C SER A 24 -1.37 -1.47 3.53
N ARG A 25 -1.85 -0.69 4.50
CA ARG A 25 -1.03 -0.34 5.66
C ARG A 25 -0.56 -1.59 6.40
N ARG A 26 -1.42 -2.59 6.47
CA ARG A 26 -1.07 -3.83 7.14
C ARG A 26 0.07 -4.56 6.42
N ARG A 27 0.01 -4.62 5.10
CA ARG A 27 1.09 -5.27 4.34
C ARG A 27 2.39 -4.51 4.46
N LEU A 28 2.31 -3.19 4.50
CA LEU A 28 3.50 -2.36 4.72
C LEU A 28 4.15 -2.68 6.06
N ALA A 29 3.33 -2.82 7.10
CA ALA A 29 3.85 -3.18 8.41
C ALA A 29 4.52 -4.55 8.40
N LEU A 30 3.97 -5.49 7.64
CA LEU A 30 4.54 -6.83 7.54
C LEU A 30 5.91 -6.84 6.86
N VAL A 31 6.16 -5.89 5.99
CA VAL A 31 7.46 -5.79 5.32
C VAL A 31 8.38 -4.77 5.97
N GLY A 32 8.03 -4.30 7.17
CA GLY A 32 8.89 -3.44 7.96
C GLY A 32 8.76 -1.95 7.71
N VAL A 33 7.70 -1.54 7.04
CA VAL A 33 7.43 -0.12 6.81
C VAL A 33 6.47 0.35 7.90
N ASP A 34 6.97 1.18 8.81
CA ASP A 34 6.16 1.61 9.93
C ASP A 34 5.35 2.88 9.61
N ARG A 35 4.55 3.31 10.57
CA ARG A 35 3.67 4.46 10.35
C ARG A 35 4.44 5.77 10.15
N PHE A 36 5.64 5.85 10.65
CA PHE A 36 6.45 7.05 10.44
C PHE A 36 6.91 7.13 8.99
N ASP A 37 7.29 5.99 8.42
CA ASP A 37 7.65 5.92 7.00
C ASP A 37 6.47 6.28 6.14
N VAL A 38 5.29 5.77 6.47
CA VAL A 38 4.06 6.07 5.74
C VAL A 38 3.77 7.57 5.80
N ARG A 39 3.85 8.14 6.99
CA ARG A 39 3.59 9.56 7.17
C ARG A 39 4.56 10.41 6.35
N THR A 40 5.82 10.01 6.30
CA THR A 40 6.83 10.72 5.52
C THR A 40 6.48 10.69 4.04
N GLN A 41 6.09 9.54 3.52
CA GLN A 41 5.71 9.41 2.11
C GLN A 41 4.48 10.25 1.78
N ILE A 42 3.53 10.32 2.69
CA ILE A 42 2.34 11.16 2.50
C ILE A 42 2.74 12.63 2.48
N ARG A 43 3.61 13.03 3.40
CA ARG A 43 4.06 14.41 3.48
C ARG A 43 4.81 14.82 2.20
N LEU A 44 5.56 13.89 1.63
CA LEU A 44 6.30 14.15 0.40
C LEU A 44 5.42 14.11 -0.85
N GLY A 45 4.14 13.78 -0.71
CA GLY A 45 3.23 13.73 -1.82
C GLY A 45 3.35 12.51 -2.69
N ARG A 46 4.06 11.48 -2.21
CA ARG A 46 4.25 10.25 -2.97
C ARG A 46 3.14 9.24 -2.76
N TRP A 47 2.55 9.25 -1.58
CA TRP A 47 1.43 8.37 -1.24
C TRP A 47 0.28 9.23 -0.75
N GLU A 48 -0.95 8.78 -1.04
CA GLU A 48 -2.17 9.47 -0.61
C GLU A 48 -3.04 8.51 0.17
N PRO A 49 -3.55 8.90 1.34
CA PRO A 49 -4.48 8.04 2.07
C PRO A 49 -5.80 7.93 1.31
N LEU A 50 -6.30 6.71 1.17
CA LEU A 50 -7.58 6.45 0.54
C LEU A 50 -8.65 6.14 1.59
N GLY A 51 -8.28 5.35 2.60
CA GLY A 51 -9.17 4.98 3.68
C GLY A 51 -8.35 4.69 4.91
N HIS A 52 -8.95 4.02 5.88
CA HIS A 52 -8.25 3.74 7.15
C HIS A 52 -7.06 2.82 6.95
N HIS A 53 -7.14 1.91 5.99
CA HIS A 53 -6.13 0.87 5.80
C HIS A 53 -5.52 0.86 4.41
N SER A 54 -5.91 1.77 3.55
CA SER A 54 -5.43 1.80 2.17
C SER A 54 -4.80 3.12 1.81
N LEU A 55 -3.82 3.05 0.90
CA LEU A 55 -3.09 4.21 0.39
C LEU A 55 -2.94 4.07 -1.11
N ARG A 56 -2.80 5.19 -1.79
CA ARG A 56 -2.51 5.21 -3.22
C ARG A 56 -1.06 5.65 -3.42
N VAL A 57 -0.35 4.98 -4.31
CA VAL A 57 0.97 5.43 -4.75
C VAL A 57 0.77 6.30 -5.98
N VAL A 58 1.11 7.58 -5.85
CA VAL A 58 0.83 8.56 -6.90
C VAL A 58 1.54 8.22 -8.21
N ASP A 59 2.73 7.65 -8.11
CA ASP A 59 3.53 7.32 -9.29
C ASP A 59 3.08 6.08 -10.04
N VAL A 60 2.18 5.30 -9.47
CA VAL A 60 1.69 4.08 -10.10
C VAL A 60 0.33 4.36 -10.72
N ALA A 61 0.14 3.87 -11.94
CA ALA A 61 -1.09 4.14 -12.67
C ALA A 61 -2.32 3.68 -11.88
N TRP A 62 -3.33 4.55 -11.85
CA TRP A 62 -4.60 4.27 -11.20
C TRP A 62 -5.52 3.58 -12.20
N ASN A 63 -6.14 2.50 -11.77
CA ASN A 63 -7.12 1.81 -12.59
C ASN A 63 -8.50 2.18 -12.05
N ASP A 64 -9.30 2.88 -12.85
CA ASP A 64 -10.58 3.42 -12.40
C ASP A 64 -11.57 2.34 -11.94
N VAL A 65 -11.41 1.13 -12.40
CA VAL A 65 -12.32 0.04 -12.03
C VAL A 65 -11.73 -0.79 -10.89
N ARG A 66 -10.47 -1.19 -11.01
CA ARG A 66 -9.88 -2.14 -10.08
C ARG A 66 -9.29 -1.52 -8.83
N SER A 67 -8.69 -0.33 -8.95
CA SER A 67 -8.08 0.32 -7.80
C SER A 67 -9.06 0.58 -6.67
N PRO A 68 -10.28 1.11 -6.94
CA PRO A 68 -11.25 1.31 -5.87
C PRO A 68 -11.67 0.00 -5.21
N ILE A 69 -11.76 -1.08 -6.00
CA ILE A 69 -12.15 -2.38 -5.47
C ILE A 69 -11.08 -2.89 -4.51
N VAL A 70 -9.80 -2.78 -4.90
CA VAL A 70 -8.70 -3.21 -4.06
C VAL A 70 -8.64 -2.37 -2.78
N ALA A 71 -8.82 -1.06 -2.90
CA ALA A 71 -8.82 -0.18 -1.74
C ALA A 71 -9.94 -0.55 -0.77
N ALA A 72 -11.12 -0.82 -1.29
CA ALA A 72 -12.26 -1.22 -0.47
C ALA A 72 -11.99 -2.54 0.24
N ALA A 73 -11.36 -3.48 -0.45
CA ALA A 73 -11.03 -4.77 0.14
C ALA A 73 -10.02 -4.62 1.29
N PHE A 74 -9.01 -3.78 1.10
CA PHE A 74 -8.03 -3.53 2.15
C PHE A 74 -8.69 -2.89 3.38
N ASP A 75 -9.61 -1.96 3.16
CA ASP A 75 -10.28 -1.27 4.27
C ASP A 75 -11.28 -2.17 4.98
N ALA A 76 -11.95 -3.05 4.24
CA ALA A 76 -13.00 -3.88 4.80
C ALA A 76 -12.46 -5.03 5.64
N ALA A 77 -11.29 -5.56 5.29
CA ALA A 77 -10.76 -6.73 5.96
C ALA A 77 -9.24 -6.69 6.11
N PRO A 78 -8.73 -5.71 6.85
CA PRO A 78 -7.27 -5.53 6.94
C PRO A 78 -6.55 -6.69 7.59
N THR A 79 -7.20 -7.40 8.52
CA THR A 79 -6.56 -8.52 9.20
C THR A 79 -6.73 -9.82 8.44
N ALA A 80 -7.81 -9.97 7.73
CA ALA A 80 -8.10 -11.19 7.01
C ALA A 80 -7.52 -11.17 5.60
N TRP A 81 -6.89 -10.08 5.23
CA TRP A 81 -6.39 -9.90 3.88
C TRP A 81 -5.49 -11.03 3.42
N ALA A 82 -4.53 -11.41 4.26
CA ALA A 82 -3.55 -12.42 3.91
C ALA A 82 -4.21 -13.76 3.57
N ASP A 83 -5.31 -14.07 4.22
CA ASP A 83 -5.99 -15.33 4.01
C ASP A 83 -7.06 -15.23 2.94
N GLY A 84 -7.86 -14.18 3.00
CA GLY A 84 -9.03 -14.07 2.14
C GLY A 84 -8.72 -13.65 0.73
N VAL A 85 -7.79 -12.72 0.56
CA VAL A 85 -7.51 -12.20 -0.76
C VAL A 85 -6.83 -13.21 -1.65
N SER A 86 -6.01 -14.06 -1.08
CA SER A 86 -5.36 -15.10 -1.88
C SER A 86 -6.38 -15.97 -2.58
N ALA A 87 -7.51 -16.20 -1.96
CA ALA A 87 -8.56 -17.00 -2.56
C ALA A 87 -9.36 -16.23 -3.59
N LEU A 88 -9.40 -14.91 -3.48
CA LEU A 88 -10.18 -14.09 -4.41
C LEU A 88 -9.38 -13.70 -5.64
N LEU A 89 -8.09 -13.65 -5.51
CA LEU A 89 -7.23 -13.28 -6.60
C LEU A 89 -6.61 -14.48 -7.27
#